data_b8e1968ef1590b55feefdb16c61a3687
#
_entry.id   b8e1968ef1590b55feefdb16c61a3687
#
_cell.length_a   1.000
_cell.length_b   1.000
_cell.length_c   1.000
_cell.angle_alpha   90.00
_cell.angle_beta   90.00
_cell.angle_gamma   90.00
#
_symmetry.space_group_name_H-M   'P 1'
#
loop_
_entity.id
_entity.type
_entity.pdbx_description
1 polymer ?
#
loop_
_entity_poly.entity_id
_entity_poly.type
_entity_poly.pdbx_seq_one_letter_code
_entity_poly.pdbx_strand_id
1 'polypeptide(L)'
;VHFSIPTDTEKKAEECNNMIDERSAAQKEVSVFSKFIGYNGSMEQVIEKCKAAVNYPVNGLTMIICGASGVGKSYLASLIHQYAVESGAVEKNAPFVVLNCADYANNSELLSSVLFGHVKGAFTGANEEKQGLLAEADGGYLFLDEVHNLSAENQEKLFLFIDSQKYRMLGDSKNWQTAKVRLLFATTEDIHSTLLATFRRRIPFEIRIPDFLERSYGERFLLVSSFFQNEAEILKKNICVDSEYFRRMLNLHEEGNIGAVKSKIKVLCAQAYSQQREEELRITTPGKESSDSFHFYWNRPEKKKWMSSYQIFSNITGCFVPGMNYSKIEEVLELFLQTITRRLEENNFYEIPPFRHYEEKCRNSINKILKSYGYRLNELEIDEFYKMVIAVLFDETFFGAAFKISGYEKKKYRKYEVMISRILDAVLEDYNDNVREFLQTILTVWLSDKVKVKSKINALILMHGEHSASSMASLANEMIGDYVYEAFDMPIQVHTEDLIVKVNDYVRDIETNEGL
;
A
#
# COMPACT_ATOMS: atom_id res chain seq x y z
N VAL A 1 26.18 -14.39 -41.81
CA VAL A 1 25.37 -13.55 -40.91
C VAL A 1 23.95 -14.07 -41.04
N HIS A 2 23.53 -14.94 -40.11
CA HIS A 2 22.15 -15.37 -39.99
C HIS A 2 21.40 -14.31 -39.21
N PHE A 3 20.54 -13.55 -39.87
CA PHE A 3 19.51 -12.76 -39.18
C PHE A 3 18.35 -13.72 -38.85
N SER A 4 18.24 -14.11 -37.60
CA SER A 4 17.02 -14.75 -37.10
C SER A 4 15.96 -13.65 -36.95
N ILE A 5 14.82 -13.81 -37.58
CA ILE A 5 13.62 -12.98 -37.36
C ILE A 5 13.12 -13.33 -35.98
N PRO A 6 12.95 -12.35 -35.04
CA PRO A 6 12.45 -12.63 -33.71
C PRO A 6 11.09 -13.32 -33.80
N THR A 7 10.86 -14.31 -32.96
CA THR A 7 9.57 -14.99 -32.84
C THR A 7 8.50 -14.01 -32.31
N ASP A 8 7.23 -14.29 -32.59
CA ASP A 8 6.10 -13.45 -32.10
C ASP A 8 6.11 -13.29 -30.56
N THR A 9 6.65 -14.28 -29.87
CA THR A 9 6.82 -14.25 -28.41
C THR A 9 7.92 -13.28 -27.99
N GLU A 10 9.06 -13.22 -28.72
CA GLU A 10 10.14 -12.28 -28.45
C GLU A 10 9.72 -10.82 -28.72
N LYS A 11 8.92 -10.58 -29.78
CA LYS A 11 8.36 -9.24 -30.06
C LYS A 11 7.38 -8.79 -28.99
N LYS A 12 6.50 -9.68 -28.53
CA LYS A 12 5.58 -9.39 -27.43
C LYS A 12 6.32 -9.16 -26.11
N ALA A 13 7.42 -9.88 -25.88
CA ALA A 13 8.31 -9.70 -24.73
C ALA A 13 9.01 -8.33 -24.77
N GLU A 14 9.51 -7.91 -25.92
CA GLU A 14 10.08 -6.57 -26.12
C GLU A 14 9.04 -5.46 -25.95
N GLU A 15 7.83 -5.61 -26.49
CA GLU A 15 6.75 -4.64 -26.33
C GLU A 15 6.34 -4.48 -24.85
N CYS A 16 6.20 -5.58 -24.12
CA CYS A 16 5.86 -5.52 -22.69
C CYS A 16 7.03 -4.96 -21.84
N ASN A 17 8.27 -5.35 -22.15
CA ASN A 17 9.45 -4.76 -21.51
C ASN A 17 9.56 -3.27 -21.83
N ASN A 18 9.32 -2.86 -23.07
CA ASN A 18 9.30 -1.45 -23.44
C ASN A 18 8.17 -0.69 -22.73
N MET A 19 6.97 -1.26 -22.60
CA MET A 19 5.88 -0.66 -21.83
C MET A 19 6.21 -0.52 -20.32
N ILE A 20 6.90 -1.52 -19.75
CA ILE A 20 7.36 -1.49 -18.35
C ILE A 20 8.50 -0.49 -18.21
N ASP A 21 9.46 -0.50 -19.13
CA ASP A 21 10.62 0.40 -19.12
C ASP A 21 10.24 1.83 -19.51
N GLU A 22 9.29 2.06 -20.42
CA GLU A 22 8.77 3.39 -20.74
C GLU A 22 7.99 4.00 -19.59
N ARG A 23 7.16 3.21 -18.88
CA ARG A 23 6.50 3.67 -17.65
C ARG A 23 7.51 3.96 -16.54
N SER A 24 8.56 3.14 -16.39
CA SER A 24 9.64 3.38 -15.43
C SER A 24 10.57 4.52 -15.85
N ALA A 25 10.75 4.78 -17.15
CA ALA A 25 11.54 5.88 -17.67
C ALA A 25 10.80 7.24 -17.63
N ALA A 26 9.49 7.24 -17.85
CA ALA A 26 8.65 8.43 -17.68
C ALA A 26 8.60 8.91 -16.20
N GLN A 27 8.94 8.02 -15.25
CA GLN A 27 9.03 8.34 -13.81
C GLN A 27 10.41 8.88 -13.37
N LYS A 28 11.37 9.06 -14.28
CA LYS A 28 12.76 9.44 -13.95
C LYS A 28 13.03 10.94 -13.70
N GLU A 29 12.04 11.80 -13.65
CA GLU A 29 12.22 13.06 -12.91
C GLU A 29 12.10 12.72 -11.42
N VAL A 30 13.23 12.80 -10.72
CA VAL A 30 13.30 12.62 -9.25
C VAL A 30 12.54 13.76 -8.59
N SER A 31 11.22 13.73 -8.62
CA SER A 31 10.36 14.68 -7.95
C SER A 31 10.56 14.57 -6.44
N VAL A 32 10.45 15.68 -5.73
CA VAL A 32 10.46 15.72 -4.26
C VAL A 32 9.49 14.70 -3.63
N PHE A 33 8.40 14.34 -4.32
CA PHE A 33 7.45 13.33 -3.88
C PHE A 33 8.04 11.93 -3.77
N SER A 34 9.19 11.63 -4.39
CA SER A 34 9.89 10.36 -4.21
C SER A 34 10.30 10.08 -2.75
N LYS A 35 10.32 11.12 -1.91
CA LYS A 35 10.53 11.00 -0.45
C LYS A 35 9.32 10.41 0.28
N PHE A 36 8.13 10.40 -0.35
CA PHE A 36 6.92 9.83 0.22
C PHE A 36 6.83 8.36 -0.18
N ILE A 37 6.98 7.43 0.76
CA ILE A 37 6.88 6.00 0.48
C ILE A 37 5.51 5.69 -0.09
N GLY A 38 5.46 4.99 -1.21
CA GLY A 38 4.25 4.72 -1.98
C GLY A 38 3.90 5.81 -3.03
N TYR A 39 4.82 6.75 -3.32
CA TYR A 39 4.56 7.85 -4.26
C TYR A 39 4.18 7.38 -5.67
N ASN A 40 4.69 6.25 -6.11
CA ASN A 40 4.37 5.56 -7.37
C ASN A 40 3.47 4.34 -7.18
N GLY A 41 2.91 4.18 -6.00
CA GLY A 41 2.04 3.10 -5.57
C GLY A 41 0.70 3.62 -5.06
N SER A 42 0.39 3.38 -3.77
CA SER A 42 -0.88 3.80 -3.16
C SER A 42 -1.14 5.31 -3.23
N MET A 43 -0.09 6.10 -3.37
CA MET A 43 -0.16 7.56 -3.43
C MET A 43 -0.07 8.14 -4.84
N GLU A 44 0.11 7.34 -5.90
CA GLU A 44 0.32 7.83 -7.26
C GLU A 44 -0.77 8.81 -7.71
N GLN A 45 -2.04 8.39 -7.62
CA GLN A 45 -3.18 9.24 -8.01
C GLN A 45 -3.29 10.49 -7.13
N VAL A 46 -2.96 10.37 -5.85
CA VAL A 46 -2.93 11.49 -4.90
C VAL A 46 -1.86 12.50 -5.33
N ILE A 47 -0.67 12.04 -5.64
CA ILE A 47 0.45 12.87 -6.05
C ILE A 47 0.18 13.55 -7.38
N GLU A 48 -0.42 12.86 -8.36
CA GLU A 48 -0.81 13.48 -9.63
C GLU A 48 -1.85 14.59 -9.42
N LYS A 49 -2.82 14.40 -8.52
CA LYS A 49 -3.75 15.46 -8.12
C LYS A 49 -3.02 16.65 -7.48
N CYS A 50 -2.03 16.38 -6.60
CA CYS A 50 -1.21 17.44 -5.98
C CYS A 50 -0.44 18.25 -7.03
N LYS A 51 0.23 17.56 -7.98
CA LYS A 51 0.96 18.20 -9.08
C LYS A 51 0.03 19.06 -9.95
N ALA A 52 -1.14 18.52 -10.32
CA ALA A 52 -2.13 19.25 -11.10
C ALA A 52 -2.61 20.51 -10.38
N ALA A 53 -2.90 20.41 -9.07
CA ALA A 53 -3.34 21.56 -8.28
C ALA A 53 -2.25 22.63 -8.10
N VAL A 54 -0.99 22.21 -7.90
CA VAL A 54 0.16 23.14 -7.78
C VAL A 54 0.40 23.89 -9.09
N ASN A 55 0.37 23.19 -10.23
CA ASN A 55 0.70 23.73 -11.54
C ASN A 55 -0.47 24.45 -12.23
N TYR A 56 -1.65 24.49 -11.59
CA TYR A 56 -2.80 25.19 -12.18
C TYR A 56 -2.48 26.69 -12.34
N PRO A 57 -2.78 27.30 -13.53
CA PRO A 57 -2.36 28.66 -13.85
C PRO A 57 -2.80 29.71 -12.82
N VAL A 58 -1.95 30.70 -12.65
CA VAL A 58 -2.03 31.89 -11.80
C VAL A 58 -1.70 31.61 -10.33
N ASN A 59 -2.51 30.89 -9.55
CA ASN A 59 -2.29 30.74 -8.10
C ASN A 59 -2.40 29.30 -7.60
N GLY A 60 -2.41 28.28 -8.48
CA GLY A 60 -2.73 26.91 -8.09
C GLY A 60 -4.17 26.77 -7.63
N LEU A 61 -4.53 25.58 -7.16
CA LEU A 61 -5.85 25.28 -6.62
C LEU A 61 -5.78 24.88 -5.14
N THR A 62 -6.77 25.29 -4.40
CA THR A 62 -6.93 24.92 -2.99
C THR A 62 -7.20 23.41 -2.87
N MET A 63 -6.54 22.77 -1.91
CA MET A 63 -6.64 21.33 -1.64
C MET A 63 -6.99 21.07 -0.18
N ILE A 64 -7.71 19.97 0.06
CA ILE A 64 -7.89 19.41 1.40
C ILE A 64 -7.38 17.97 1.46
N ILE A 65 -6.56 17.69 2.46
CA ILE A 65 -5.95 16.38 2.71
C ILE A 65 -6.74 15.69 3.82
N CYS A 66 -7.46 14.62 3.45
CA CYS A 66 -8.27 13.81 4.35
C CYS A 66 -7.53 12.52 4.71
N GLY A 67 -7.73 12.02 5.91
CA GLY A 67 -7.19 10.74 6.37
C GLY A 67 -7.03 10.68 7.87
N ALA A 68 -6.91 9.48 8.40
CA ALA A 68 -6.80 9.23 9.84
C ALA A 68 -5.61 9.97 10.47
N SER A 69 -5.61 10.08 11.79
CA SER A 69 -4.46 10.64 12.50
C SER A 69 -3.20 9.81 12.23
N GLY A 70 -2.06 10.47 12.03
CA GLY A 70 -0.77 9.81 11.85
C GLY A 70 -0.49 9.21 10.47
N VAL A 71 -1.35 9.37 9.45
CA VAL A 71 -1.09 8.86 8.08
C VAL A 71 -0.06 9.66 7.28
N GLY A 72 0.31 10.86 7.75
CA GLY A 72 1.31 11.71 7.10
C GLY A 72 0.76 12.95 6.37
N LYS A 73 -0.43 13.46 6.75
CA LYS A 73 -1.05 14.67 6.14
C LYS A 73 -0.10 15.87 6.11
N SER A 74 0.46 16.23 7.25
CA SER A 74 1.37 17.39 7.38
C SER A 74 2.69 17.18 6.62
N TYR A 75 3.16 15.91 6.52
CA TYR A 75 4.33 15.56 5.70
C TYR A 75 4.04 15.75 4.22
N LEU A 76 2.89 15.28 3.73
CA LEU A 76 2.47 15.51 2.34
C LEU A 76 2.34 17.00 2.05
N ALA A 77 1.75 17.79 2.95
CA ALA A 77 1.64 19.24 2.80
C ALA A 77 3.02 19.91 2.63
N SER A 78 4.02 19.48 3.41
CA SER A 78 5.39 19.99 3.26
C SER A 78 6.02 19.62 1.92
N LEU A 79 5.74 18.41 1.38
CA LEU A 79 6.22 17.99 0.06
C LEU A 79 5.51 18.75 -1.08
N ILE A 80 4.23 19.08 -0.93
CA ILE A 80 3.48 19.90 -1.88
C ILE A 80 4.14 21.29 -2.01
N HIS A 81 4.50 21.91 -0.88
CA HIS A 81 5.23 23.19 -0.90
C HIS A 81 6.62 23.02 -1.55
N GLN A 82 7.40 22.01 -1.17
CA GLN A 82 8.71 21.75 -1.80
C GLN A 82 8.58 21.55 -3.32
N TYR A 83 7.56 20.81 -3.77
CA TYR A 83 7.29 20.64 -5.19
C TYR A 83 6.90 21.95 -5.87
N ALA A 84 6.13 22.80 -5.22
CA ALA A 84 5.77 24.11 -5.77
C ALA A 84 7.01 25.02 -5.97
N VAL A 85 8.00 24.90 -5.09
CA VAL A 85 9.31 25.56 -5.24
C VAL A 85 10.12 24.94 -6.39
N GLU A 86 10.20 23.60 -6.47
CA GLU A 86 10.93 22.90 -7.54
C GLU A 86 10.36 23.20 -8.93
N SER A 87 9.03 23.19 -9.05
CA SER A 87 8.33 23.47 -10.32
C SER A 87 8.32 24.95 -10.71
N GLY A 88 8.81 25.84 -9.85
CA GLY A 88 8.77 27.29 -10.08
C GLY A 88 7.37 27.90 -9.93
N ALA A 89 6.42 27.17 -9.36
CA ALA A 89 5.06 27.66 -9.11
C ALA A 89 5.01 28.71 -7.97
N VAL A 90 6.02 28.72 -7.11
CA VAL A 90 6.30 29.76 -6.11
C VAL A 90 7.80 30.07 -6.08
N GLU A 91 8.20 31.16 -5.48
CA GLU A 91 9.60 31.54 -5.34
C GLU A 91 10.38 30.57 -4.43
N LYS A 92 11.71 30.53 -4.58
CA LYS A 92 12.58 29.64 -3.79
C LYS A 92 12.51 29.86 -2.28
N ASN A 93 12.24 31.08 -1.86
CA ASN A 93 12.10 31.48 -0.45
C ASN A 93 10.64 31.69 -0.04
N ALA A 94 9.69 31.17 -0.81
CA ALA A 94 8.27 31.26 -0.48
C ALA A 94 7.98 30.67 0.92
N PRO A 95 7.26 31.39 1.79
CA PRO A 95 6.97 30.91 3.13
C PRO A 95 6.05 29.69 3.12
N PHE A 96 6.26 28.80 4.09
CA PHE A 96 5.36 27.68 4.44
C PHE A 96 4.94 27.85 5.88
N VAL A 97 3.77 28.45 6.08
CA VAL A 97 3.22 28.72 7.40
C VAL A 97 2.25 27.60 7.79
N VAL A 98 2.35 27.12 9.02
CA VAL A 98 1.56 25.99 9.54
C VAL A 98 0.76 26.42 10.75
N LEU A 99 -0.51 26.08 10.78
CA LEU A 99 -1.38 26.29 11.94
C LEU A 99 -2.20 25.02 12.20
N ASN A 100 -2.20 24.55 13.44
CA ASN A 100 -3.14 23.53 13.91
C ASN A 100 -4.39 24.24 14.48
N CYS A 101 -5.52 24.08 13.82
CA CYS A 101 -6.78 24.69 14.27
C CYS A 101 -7.30 24.11 15.58
N ALA A 102 -6.91 22.87 15.94
CA ALA A 102 -7.30 22.23 17.20
C ALA A 102 -6.77 22.96 18.44
N ASP A 103 -5.62 23.66 18.32
CA ASP A 103 -5.04 24.44 19.43
C ASP A 103 -5.95 25.61 19.85
N TYR A 104 -6.90 25.98 19.00
CA TYR A 104 -7.83 27.09 19.16
C TYR A 104 -9.30 26.66 19.17
N ALA A 105 -9.60 25.38 19.28
CA ALA A 105 -10.97 24.83 19.17
C ALA A 105 -11.97 25.50 20.15
N ASN A 106 -11.50 25.92 21.32
CA ASN A 106 -12.32 26.56 22.35
C ASN A 106 -12.31 28.11 22.28
N ASN A 107 -11.63 28.73 21.31
CA ASN A 107 -11.51 30.19 21.20
C ASN A 107 -11.43 30.62 19.72
N SER A 108 -12.61 30.71 19.10
CA SER A 108 -12.72 31.08 17.67
C SER A 108 -12.29 32.53 17.37
N GLU A 109 -12.42 33.45 18.33
CA GLU A 109 -11.98 34.83 18.17
C GLU A 109 -10.44 34.91 18.16
N LEU A 110 -9.79 34.18 19.04
CA LEU A 110 -8.32 34.10 19.05
C LEU A 110 -7.81 33.47 17.75
N LEU A 111 -8.45 32.39 17.27
CA LEU A 111 -8.13 31.78 15.99
C LEU A 111 -8.29 32.78 14.84
N SER A 112 -9.38 33.54 14.83
CA SER A 112 -9.63 34.58 13.83
C SER A 112 -8.55 35.66 13.89
N SER A 113 -8.15 36.10 15.10
CA SER A 113 -7.06 37.06 15.30
C SER A 113 -5.70 36.53 14.81
N VAL A 114 -5.40 35.26 15.05
CA VAL A 114 -4.16 34.61 14.56
C VAL A 114 -4.15 34.52 13.04
N LEU A 115 -5.26 34.11 12.43
CA LEU A 115 -5.35 33.95 10.97
C LEU A 115 -5.33 35.27 10.22
N PHE A 116 -6.17 36.22 10.63
CA PHE A 116 -6.42 37.47 9.88
C PHE A 116 -5.71 38.69 10.44
N GLY A 117 -5.16 38.59 11.66
CA GLY A 117 -4.63 39.72 12.40
C GLY A 117 -5.73 40.54 13.08
N HIS A 118 -5.34 41.54 13.85
CA HIS A 118 -6.25 42.46 14.54
C HIS A 118 -5.68 43.87 14.61
N VAL A 119 -6.57 44.84 14.60
CA VAL A 119 -6.21 46.24 14.90
C VAL A 119 -6.25 46.51 16.39
N LYS A 120 -5.58 47.53 16.85
CA LYS A 120 -5.61 47.96 18.25
C LYS A 120 -7.06 48.19 18.71
N GLY A 121 -7.42 47.57 19.85
CA GLY A 121 -8.76 47.70 20.42
C GLY A 121 -9.81 46.75 19.84
N ALA A 122 -9.44 45.78 18.99
CA ALA A 122 -10.35 44.83 18.38
C ALA A 122 -11.07 43.92 19.41
N PHE A 123 -10.38 43.63 20.52
CA PHE A 123 -10.93 42.83 21.65
C PHE A 123 -10.21 43.21 22.96
N THR A 124 -10.71 42.73 24.09
CA THR A 124 -10.10 43.00 25.40
C THR A 124 -8.68 42.40 25.45
N GLY A 125 -7.66 43.26 25.53
CA GLY A 125 -6.24 42.86 25.50
C GLY A 125 -5.53 43.10 24.16
N ALA A 126 -6.22 43.58 23.12
CA ALA A 126 -5.62 44.01 21.87
C ALA A 126 -4.95 45.39 22.00
N ASN A 127 -3.81 45.44 22.68
CA ASN A 127 -3.10 46.71 22.98
C ASN A 127 -2.39 47.32 21.78
N GLU A 128 -2.00 46.46 20.82
CA GLU A 128 -1.27 46.85 19.61
C GLU A 128 -1.92 46.16 18.40
N GLU A 129 -1.63 46.68 17.22
CA GLU A 129 -1.98 46.04 15.95
C GLU A 129 -1.04 44.84 15.71
N LYS A 130 -1.59 43.71 15.25
CA LYS A 130 -0.79 42.55 14.89
C LYS A 130 -1.27 41.94 13.58
N GLN A 131 -0.33 41.71 12.67
CA GLN A 131 -0.62 41.00 11.43
C GLN A 131 -0.90 39.51 11.69
N GLY A 132 -1.74 38.92 10.85
CA GLY A 132 -2.09 37.52 10.92
C GLY A 132 -1.25 36.62 10.01
N LEU A 133 -1.44 35.32 10.13
CA LEU A 133 -0.71 34.31 9.36
C LEU A 133 -0.93 34.43 7.85
N LEU A 134 -2.06 34.96 7.39
CA LEU A 134 -2.25 35.26 5.96
C LEU A 134 -1.24 36.29 5.43
N ALA A 135 -0.88 37.29 6.21
CA ALA A 135 0.16 38.24 5.82
C ALA A 135 1.56 37.61 5.87
N GLU A 136 1.82 36.74 6.88
CA GLU A 136 3.08 36.02 7.02
C GLU A 136 3.30 35.01 5.86
N ALA A 137 2.22 34.40 5.35
CA ALA A 137 2.24 33.45 4.27
C ALA A 137 2.23 34.07 2.86
N ASP A 138 2.29 35.42 2.73
CA ASP A 138 2.20 36.08 1.44
C ASP A 138 3.30 35.62 0.47
N GLY A 139 2.91 35.28 -0.75
CA GLY A 139 3.77 34.68 -1.77
C GLY A 139 4.02 33.19 -1.62
N GLY A 140 3.48 32.54 -0.58
CA GLY A 140 3.72 31.15 -0.27
C GLY A 140 2.48 30.33 0.06
N TYR A 141 2.60 29.47 1.05
CA TYR A 141 1.56 28.55 1.49
C TYR A 141 1.18 28.75 2.95
N LEU A 142 -0.11 28.67 3.23
CA LEU A 142 -0.65 28.51 4.59
C LEU A 142 -1.31 27.14 4.69
N PHE A 143 -0.76 26.28 5.53
CA PHE A 143 -1.29 24.96 5.83
C PHE A 143 -2.09 25.00 7.14
N LEU A 144 -3.38 24.71 7.05
CA LEU A 144 -4.30 24.64 8.18
C LEU A 144 -4.63 23.17 8.47
N ASP A 145 -4.10 22.67 9.57
CA ASP A 145 -4.38 21.30 10.04
C ASP A 145 -5.61 21.27 10.94
N GLU A 146 -6.32 20.15 10.96
CA GLU A 146 -7.55 19.88 11.73
C GLU A 146 -8.63 20.96 11.53
N VAL A 147 -8.89 21.29 10.25
CA VAL A 147 -9.80 22.39 9.86
C VAL A 147 -11.25 22.21 10.27
N HIS A 148 -11.66 20.99 10.69
CA HIS A 148 -12.96 20.76 11.27
C HIS A 148 -13.18 21.55 12.59
N ASN A 149 -12.12 22.05 13.21
CA ASN A 149 -12.18 22.94 14.38
C ASN A 149 -12.44 24.43 14.02
N LEU A 150 -12.50 24.77 12.72
CA LEU A 150 -12.87 26.11 12.30
C LEU A 150 -14.33 26.40 12.57
N SER A 151 -14.64 27.50 13.27
CA SER A 151 -16.00 28.00 13.40
C SER A 151 -16.60 28.36 12.03
N ALA A 152 -17.93 28.35 11.91
CA ALA A 152 -18.61 28.75 10.69
C ALA A 152 -18.18 30.13 10.20
N GLU A 153 -17.99 31.09 11.12
CA GLU A 153 -17.51 32.44 10.80
C GLU A 153 -16.11 32.42 10.18
N ASN A 154 -15.16 31.64 10.73
CA ASN A 154 -13.81 31.54 10.19
C ASN A 154 -13.80 30.83 8.83
N GLN A 155 -14.66 29.84 8.62
CA GLN A 155 -14.84 29.20 7.31
C GLN A 155 -15.37 30.21 6.28
N GLU A 156 -16.33 31.09 6.64
CA GLU A 156 -16.85 32.14 5.75
C GLU A 156 -15.78 33.19 5.41
N LYS A 157 -14.97 33.62 6.36
CA LYS A 157 -13.85 34.55 6.12
C LYS A 157 -12.81 33.94 5.18
N LEU A 158 -12.42 32.68 5.39
CA LEU A 158 -11.48 31.96 4.53
C LEU A 158 -12.06 31.74 3.13
N PHE A 159 -13.35 31.45 3.02
CA PHE A 159 -14.03 31.33 1.73
C PHE A 159 -13.94 32.64 0.92
N LEU A 160 -14.20 33.79 1.56
CA LEU A 160 -14.05 35.11 0.90
C LEU A 160 -12.60 35.37 0.47
N PHE A 161 -11.65 34.93 1.28
CA PHE A 161 -10.23 35.04 0.96
C PHE A 161 -9.85 34.15 -0.24
N ILE A 162 -10.34 32.92 -0.33
CA ILE A 162 -10.09 32.02 -1.48
C ILE A 162 -10.56 32.70 -2.78
N ASP A 163 -11.75 33.31 -2.78
CA ASP A 163 -12.36 33.91 -3.98
C ASP A 163 -11.67 35.23 -4.41
N SER A 164 -11.19 36.01 -3.44
CA SER A 164 -10.76 37.38 -3.73
C SER A 164 -9.30 37.69 -3.42
N GLN A 165 -8.60 36.82 -2.68
CA GLN A 165 -7.28 37.06 -2.09
C GLN A 165 -7.24 38.35 -1.22
N LYS A 166 -8.39 38.71 -0.64
CA LYS A 166 -8.57 39.86 0.24
C LYS A 166 -9.17 39.44 1.56
N TYR A 167 -8.75 40.04 2.62
CA TYR A 167 -9.26 39.80 3.97
C TYR A 167 -9.30 41.10 4.78
N ARG A 168 -9.95 41.04 5.93
CA ARG A 168 -9.96 42.14 6.90
C ARG A 168 -9.40 41.67 8.24
N MET A 169 -8.66 42.55 8.86
CA MET A 169 -8.22 42.31 10.25
C MET A 169 -9.40 42.42 11.21
N LEU A 170 -9.34 41.70 12.33
CA LEU A 170 -10.34 41.84 13.38
C LEU A 170 -10.45 43.27 13.87
N GLY A 171 -11.67 43.79 13.98
CA GLY A 171 -11.93 45.15 14.38
C GLY A 171 -11.81 46.21 13.25
N ASP A 172 -11.33 45.83 12.07
CA ASP A 172 -11.27 46.76 10.93
C ASP A 172 -12.42 46.48 9.95
N SER A 173 -13.39 47.37 9.92
CA SER A 173 -14.52 47.34 9.00
C SER A 173 -14.28 48.10 7.67
N LYS A 174 -13.21 48.87 7.56
CA LYS A 174 -13.00 49.81 6.45
C LYS A 174 -11.93 49.35 5.47
N ASN A 175 -10.81 48.79 5.95
CA ASN A 175 -9.66 48.51 5.12
C ASN A 175 -9.60 47.04 4.72
N TRP A 176 -9.36 46.80 3.44
CA TRP A 176 -9.06 45.46 2.93
C TRP A 176 -7.56 45.27 2.84
N GLN A 177 -7.09 44.18 3.38
CA GLN A 177 -5.73 43.67 3.18
C GLN A 177 -5.72 42.69 2.00
N THR A 178 -4.58 42.55 1.36
CA THR A 178 -4.37 41.61 0.24
C THR A 178 -3.16 40.73 0.52
N ALA A 179 -3.26 39.47 0.22
CA ALA A 179 -2.12 38.56 0.26
C ALA A 179 -2.30 37.47 -0.81
N LYS A 180 -1.20 37.04 -1.45
CA LYS A 180 -1.20 35.97 -2.44
C LYS A 180 -0.80 34.66 -1.74
N VAL A 181 -1.76 34.00 -1.13
CA VAL A 181 -1.52 32.76 -0.35
C VAL A 181 -2.20 31.59 -0.99
N ARG A 182 -1.48 30.48 -1.11
CA ARG A 182 -2.02 29.18 -1.49
C ARG A 182 -2.43 28.43 -0.22
N LEU A 183 -3.71 28.05 -0.13
CA LEU A 183 -4.23 27.39 1.05
C LEU A 183 -4.19 25.86 0.87
N LEU A 184 -3.66 25.20 1.88
CA LEU A 184 -3.74 23.74 2.07
C LEU A 184 -4.48 23.46 3.38
N PHE A 185 -5.44 22.55 3.31
CA PHE A 185 -6.22 22.13 4.46
C PHE A 185 -5.94 20.66 4.78
N ALA A 186 -6.08 20.28 6.06
CA ALA A 186 -6.11 18.90 6.44
C ALA A 186 -7.16 18.63 7.52
N THR A 187 -7.72 17.42 7.53
CA THR A 187 -8.70 16.98 8.51
C THR A 187 -8.66 15.47 8.73
N THR A 188 -8.99 15.04 9.95
CA THR A 188 -9.26 13.64 10.29
C THR A 188 -10.74 13.27 10.16
N GLU A 189 -11.61 14.26 10.08
CA GLU A 189 -13.06 14.10 10.08
C GLU A 189 -13.65 14.11 8.67
N ASP A 190 -14.90 13.63 8.55
CA ASP A 190 -15.65 13.71 7.30
C ASP A 190 -15.98 15.17 6.96
N ILE A 191 -15.51 15.62 5.82
CA ILE A 191 -15.69 16.99 5.34
C ILE A 191 -17.16 17.34 5.04
N HIS A 192 -17.99 16.34 4.77
CA HIS A 192 -19.41 16.56 4.45
C HIS A 192 -20.23 16.91 5.68
N SER A 193 -19.83 16.42 6.84
CA SER A 193 -20.49 16.67 8.11
C SER A 193 -19.93 17.88 8.87
N THR A 194 -18.67 18.23 8.66
CA THR A 194 -17.95 19.20 9.50
C THR A 194 -17.73 20.56 8.83
N LEU A 195 -17.66 20.61 7.50
CA LEU A 195 -17.43 21.86 6.78
C LEU A 195 -18.67 22.38 6.08
N LEU A 196 -18.85 23.71 6.07
CA LEU A 196 -19.93 24.37 5.35
C LEU A 196 -19.92 24.02 3.86
N ALA A 197 -21.09 23.77 3.28
CA ALA A 197 -21.20 23.44 1.85
C ALA A 197 -20.66 24.56 0.95
N THR A 198 -20.79 25.83 1.37
CA THR A 198 -20.24 26.99 0.69
C THR A 198 -18.73 26.99 0.69
N PHE A 199 -18.08 26.61 1.79
CA PHE A 199 -16.63 26.51 1.92
C PHE A 199 -16.09 25.34 1.08
N ARG A 200 -16.69 24.15 1.17
CA ARG A 200 -16.28 22.96 0.40
C ARG A 200 -16.27 23.19 -1.11
N ARG A 201 -17.24 23.94 -1.66
CA ARG A 201 -17.29 24.25 -3.10
C ARG A 201 -16.07 25.02 -3.62
N ARG A 202 -15.25 25.62 -2.75
CA ARG A 202 -14.02 26.36 -3.11
C ARG A 202 -12.77 25.50 -2.96
N ILE A 203 -12.94 24.25 -2.55
CA ILE A 203 -11.86 23.29 -2.41
C ILE A 203 -12.04 22.21 -3.47
N PRO A 204 -11.56 22.41 -4.71
CA PRO A 204 -11.83 21.51 -5.82
C PRO A 204 -11.10 20.16 -5.72
N PHE A 205 -10.01 20.11 -4.94
CA PHE A 205 -9.23 18.90 -4.78
C PHE A 205 -9.36 18.32 -3.36
N GLU A 206 -10.08 17.21 -3.27
CA GLU A 206 -10.08 16.35 -2.11
C GLU A 206 -9.06 15.23 -2.32
N ILE A 207 -8.16 15.10 -1.36
CA ILE A 207 -7.04 14.16 -1.37
C ILE A 207 -7.17 13.26 -0.15
N ARG A 208 -7.38 11.96 -0.37
CA ARG A 208 -7.39 10.98 0.73
C ARG A 208 -6.08 10.23 0.79
N ILE A 209 -5.41 10.28 1.94
CA ILE A 209 -4.25 9.42 2.24
C ILE A 209 -4.76 8.09 2.79
N PRO A 210 -4.35 6.95 2.20
CA PRO A 210 -4.76 5.64 2.70
C PRO A 210 -4.14 5.34 4.07
N ASP A 211 -4.86 4.56 4.85
CA ASP A 211 -4.40 4.05 6.14
C ASP A 211 -3.22 3.08 5.97
N PHE A 212 -2.49 2.83 7.05
CA PHE A 212 -1.31 1.95 7.02
C PHE A 212 -1.64 0.57 6.46
N LEU A 213 -2.75 -0.04 6.88
CA LEU A 213 -3.16 -1.37 6.43
C LEU A 213 -3.80 -1.39 5.03
N GLU A 214 -4.28 -0.26 4.54
CA GLU A 214 -4.73 -0.11 3.15
C GLU A 214 -3.56 -0.06 2.16
N ARG A 215 -2.32 0.19 2.64
CA ARG A 215 -1.12 0.24 1.81
C ARG A 215 -0.65 -1.15 1.44
N SER A 216 0.04 -1.27 0.31
CA SER A 216 0.64 -2.54 -0.10
C SER A 216 1.61 -3.08 0.96
N TYR A 217 1.84 -4.38 0.95
CA TYR A 217 2.81 -5.00 1.87
C TYR A 217 4.21 -4.40 1.69
N GLY A 218 4.64 -4.18 0.45
CA GLY A 218 5.93 -3.56 0.14
C GLY A 218 6.06 -2.16 0.73
N GLU A 219 5.02 -1.32 0.63
CA GLU A 219 5.02 0.01 1.24
C GLU A 219 5.10 -0.05 2.77
N ARG A 220 4.32 -0.92 3.40
CA ARG A 220 4.36 -1.14 4.85
C ARG A 220 5.74 -1.60 5.30
N PHE A 221 6.32 -2.54 4.54
CA PHE A 221 7.67 -3.03 4.79
C PHE A 221 8.71 -1.89 4.73
N LEU A 222 8.66 -1.06 3.70
CA LEU A 222 9.56 0.10 3.55
C LEU A 222 9.36 1.12 4.68
N LEU A 223 8.12 1.39 5.08
CA LEU A 223 7.82 2.30 6.20
C LEU A 223 8.44 1.79 7.51
N VAL A 224 8.16 0.54 7.88
CA VAL A 224 8.69 -0.06 9.11
C VAL A 224 10.21 -0.12 9.09
N SER A 225 10.78 -0.54 7.95
CA SER A 225 12.24 -0.57 7.75
C SER A 225 12.87 0.81 7.88
N SER A 226 12.25 1.84 7.29
CA SER A 226 12.75 3.22 7.38
C SER A 226 12.75 3.73 8.82
N PHE A 227 11.76 3.34 9.62
CA PHE A 227 11.70 3.76 11.02
C PHE A 227 12.81 3.09 11.85
N PHE A 228 13.05 1.78 11.69
CA PHE A 228 14.17 1.12 12.36
C PHE A 228 15.52 1.68 11.90
N GLN A 229 15.68 1.95 10.61
CA GLN A 229 16.90 2.55 10.08
C GLN A 229 17.15 3.95 10.65
N ASN A 230 16.11 4.79 10.75
CA ASN A 230 16.21 6.10 11.37
C ASN A 230 16.62 6.02 12.84
N GLU A 231 16.06 5.06 13.60
CA GLU A 231 16.45 4.86 15.01
C GLU A 231 17.90 4.37 15.11
N ALA A 232 18.36 3.49 14.22
CA ALA A 232 19.75 3.07 14.19
C ALA A 232 20.71 4.27 13.97
N GLU A 233 20.33 5.21 13.11
CA GLU A 233 21.11 6.43 12.85
C GLU A 233 21.10 7.40 14.03
N ILE A 234 19.95 7.58 14.68
CA ILE A 234 19.80 8.45 15.87
C ILE A 234 20.62 7.90 17.04
N LEU A 235 20.51 6.59 17.29
CA LEU A 235 21.16 5.92 18.42
C LEU A 235 22.64 5.61 18.15
N LYS A 236 23.08 5.71 16.88
CA LYS A 236 24.43 5.31 16.43
C LYS A 236 24.78 3.87 16.84
N LYS A 237 23.79 2.99 16.71
CA LYS A 237 23.88 1.57 17.03
C LYS A 237 23.28 0.74 15.90
N ASN A 238 23.84 -0.45 15.68
CA ASN A 238 23.16 -1.42 14.83
C ASN A 238 21.93 -1.95 15.54
N ILE A 239 20.87 -2.23 14.80
CA ILE A 239 19.63 -2.79 15.36
C ILE A 239 19.35 -4.11 14.63
N CYS A 240 19.18 -5.18 15.40
CA CYS A 240 18.78 -6.50 14.95
C CYS A 240 17.36 -6.76 15.45
N VAL A 241 16.43 -7.00 14.55
CA VAL A 241 15.01 -7.22 14.85
C VAL A 241 14.61 -8.62 14.41
N ASP A 242 14.04 -9.39 15.31
CA ASP A 242 13.45 -10.71 15.04
C ASP A 242 12.39 -10.59 13.93
N SER A 243 12.42 -11.50 12.94
CA SER A 243 11.50 -11.50 11.79
C SER A 243 10.03 -11.58 12.20
N GLU A 244 9.69 -12.33 13.27
CA GLU A 244 8.31 -12.38 13.78
C GLU A 244 7.90 -11.04 14.39
N TYR A 245 8.82 -10.39 15.13
CA TYR A 245 8.55 -9.07 15.71
C TYR A 245 8.35 -8.01 14.64
N PHE A 246 9.23 -8.02 13.63
CA PHE A 246 9.13 -7.12 12.48
C PHE A 246 7.78 -7.28 11.76
N ARG A 247 7.35 -8.54 11.53
CA ARG A 247 6.07 -8.86 10.91
C ARG A 247 4.87 -8.35 11.72
N ARG A 248 4.93 -8.42 13.05
CA ARG A 248 3.90 -7.81 13.92
C ARG A 248 3.80 -6.31 13.71
N MET A 249 4.91 -5.62 13.45
CA MET A 249 4.87 -4.19 13.13
C MET A 249 4.22 -3.91 11.78
N LEU A 250 4.37 -4.80 10.80
CA LEU A 250 3.72 -4.66 9.48
C LEU A 250 2.19 -4.78 9.55
N ASN A 251 1.67 -5.53 10.51
CA ASN A 251 0.24 -5.80 10.68
C ASN A 251 -0.34 -5.09 11.92
N LEU A 252 0.33 -4.06 12.39
CA LEU A 252 -0.09 -3.33 13.58
C LEU A 252 -1.41 -2.58 13.33
N HIS A 253 -2.43 -2.92 14.08
CA HIS A 253 -3.75 -2.30 14.06
C HIS A 253 -3.93 -1.45 15.32
N GLU A 254 -3.48 -0.20 15.27
CA GLU A 254 -3.59 0.73 16.41
C GLU A 254 -4.12 2.09 15.96
N GLU A 255 -4.84 2.75 16.85
CA GLU A 255 -5.19 4.17 16.69
C GLU A 255 -3.92 5.01 16.57
N GLY A 256 -3.89 5.95 15.61
CA GLY A 256 -2.70 6.74 15.31
C GLY A 256 -1.87 6.22 14.12
N ASN A 257 -2.29 5.11 13.48
CA ASN A 257 -1.86 4.70 12.14
C ASN A 257 -0.33 4.59 11.98
N ILE A 258 0.26 5.14 10.92
CA ILE A 258 1.72 5.16 10.67
C ILE A 258 2.48 5.84 11.83
N GLY A 259 1.88 6.89 12.43
CA GLY A 259 2.44 7.57 13.59
C GLY A 259 2.57 6.66 14.82
N ALA A 260 1.57 5.79 15.06
CA ALA A 260 1.62 4.81 16.13
C ALA A 260 2.72 3.76 15.90
N VAL A 261 2.84 3.23 14.68
CA VAL A 261 3.92 2.30 14.30
C VAL A 261 5.29 2.92 14.57
N LYS A 262 5.51 4.15 14.10
CA LYS A 262 6.75 4.91 14.32
C LYS A 262 7.04 5.10 15.82
N SER A 263 6.05 5.49 16.60
CA SER A 263 6.19 5.72 18.04
C SER A 263 6.51 4.42 18.77
N LYS A 264 5.86 3.33 18.42
CA LYS A 264 6.11 2.01 19.00
C LYS A 264 7.52 1.52 18.72
N ILE A 265 8.00 1.64 17.48
CA ILE A 265 9.38 1.31 17.11
C ILE A 265 10.37 2.14 17.93
N LYS A 266 10.13 3.44 18.05
CA LYS A 266 10.97 4.33 18.86
C LYS A 266 11.04 3.89 20.32
N VAL A 267 9.90 3.54 20.94
CA VAL A 267 9.85 3.05 22.33
C VAL A 267 10.62 1.75 22.48
N LEU A 268 10.46 0.81 21.55
CA LEU A 268 11.19 -0.46 21.55
C LEU A 268 12.71 -0.26 21.46
N CYS A 269 13.15 0.58 20.54
CA CYS A 269 14.57 0.90 20.38
C CYS A 269 15.13 1.59 21.64
N ALA A 270 14.37 2.50 22.26
CA ALA A 270 14.76 3.16 23.50
C ALA A 270 14.87 2.18 24.68
N GLN A 271 13.95 1.22 24.79
CA GLN A 271 13.99 0.17 25.80
C GLN A 271 15.23 -0.74 25.60
N ALA A 272 15.46 -1.21 24.35
CA ALA A 272 16.64 -2.00 24.04
C ALA A 272 17.93 -1.24 24.34
N TYR A 273 18.00 0.04 23.98
CA TYR A 273 19.16 0.90 24.26
C TYR A 273 19.45 1.07 25.76
N SER A 274 18.41 1.16 26.58
CA SER A 274 18.56 1.30 28.04
C SER A 274 19.02 0.00 28.73
N GLN A 275 18.68 -1.15 28.17
CA GLN A 275 18.93 -2.46 28.76
C GLN A 275 20.21 -3.14 28.25
N GLN A 276 20.64 -2.82 27.02
CA GLN A 276 21.73 -3.49 26.34
C GLN A 276 22.90 -2.52 26.13
N ARG A 277 24.10 -2.93 26.53
CA ARG A 277 25.34 -2.15 26.36
C ARG A 277 26.15 -2.56 25.10
N GLU A 278 25.67 -3.55 24.37
CA GLU A 278 26.32 -4.10 23.20
C GLU A 278 26.31 -3.11 22.01
N GLU A 279 27.18 -3.34 21.03
CA GLU A 279 27.22 -2.51 19.80
C GLU A 279 26.00 -2.71 18.93
N GLU A 280 25.35 -3.88 19.01
CA GLU A 280 24.11 -4.22 18.33
C GLU A 280 22.96 -4.37 19.32
N LEU A 281 21.89 -3.59 19.11
CA LEU A 281 20.66 -3.69 19.90
C LEU A 281 19.79 -4.80 19.32
N ARG A 282 19.38 -5.76 20.14
CA ARG A 282 18.52 -6.86 19.74
C ARG A 282 17.10 -6.69 20.23
N ILE A 283 16.15 -6.72 19.30
CA ILE A 283 14.71 -6.66 19.57
C ILE A 283 14.13 -8.03 19.23
N THR A 284 13.85 -8.81 20.27
CA THR A 284 13.42 -10.21 20.15
C THR A 284 12.01 -10.43 20.69
N THR A 285 11.34 -11.44 20.19
CA THR A 285 10.04 -11.88 20.74
C THR A 285 10.28 -12.67 22.01
N PRO A 286 9.67 -12.30 23.15
CA PRO A 286 9.85 -13.03 24.41
C PRO A 286 9.48 -14.52 24.27
N GLY A 287 10.42 -15.41 24.62
CA GLY A 287 10.20 -16.85 24.69
C GLY A 287 10.37 -17.61 23.36
N LYS A 288 10.82 -16.96 22.29
CA LYS A 288 11.18 -17.62 21.04
C LYS A 288 12.55 -17.15 20.57
N GLU A 289 13.45 -18.06 20.28
CA GLU A 289 14.65 -17.79 19.49
C GLU A 289 14.25 -17.96 18.00
N SER A 290 14.19 -16.87 17.26
CA SER A 290 14.01 -16.92 15.81
C SER A 290 15.38 -17.06 15.16
N SER A 291 15.48 -17.94 14.17
CA SER A 291 16.69 -18.12 13.36
C SER A 291 16.90 -16.98 12.37
N ASP A 292 15.89 -16.11 12.20
CA ASP A 292 15.82 -15.10 11.15
C ASP A 292 15.61 -13.71 11.73
N SER A 293 16.41 -12.73 11.31
CA SER A 293 16.34 -11.34 11.80
C SER A 293 16.70 -10.32 10.74
N PHE A 294 16.13 -9.12 10.89
CA PHE A 294 16.44 -7.95 10.08
C PHE A 294 17.50 -7.10 10.75
N HIS A 295 18.53 -6.69 10.00
CA HIS A 295 19.61 -5.88 10.50
C HIS A 295 19.59 -4.48 9.91
N PHE A 296 19.64 -3.46 10.78
CA PHE A 296 19.69 -2.04 10.42
C PHE A 296 21.02 -1.46 10.90
N TYR A 297 21.80 -0.91 9.99
CA TYR A 297 23.16 -0.48 10.25
C TYR A 297 23.28 1.04 10.24
N TRP A 298 23.83 1.63 11.30
CA TRP A 298 24.03 3.08 11.38
C TRP A 298 25.21 3.61 10.54
N ASN A 299 26.22 2.78 10.27
CA ASN A 299 27.53 3.20 9.70
C ASN A 299 27.94 2.47 8.40
N ARG A 300 27.03 1.86 7.64
CA ARG A 300 27.39 1.20 6.37
C ARG A 300 27.01 2.06 5.15
N PRO A 301 27.92 2.23 4.16
CA PRO A 301 27.62 2.96 2.92
C PRO A 301 26.54 2.29 2.06
N GLU A 302 26.23 1.01 2.31
CA GLU A 302 25.20 0.22 1.64
C GLU A 302 23.76 0.57 2.06
N LYS A 303 23.60 1.47 3.03
CA LYS A 303 22.29 1.94 3.56
C LYS A 303 21.25 2.31 2.50
N LYS A 304 21.68 2.93 1.40
CA LYS A 304 20.76 3.37 0.34
C LYS A 304 20.44 2.26 -0.65
N LYS A 305 21.28 1.23 -0.73
CA LYS A 305 21.19 0.23 -1.78
C LYS A 305 20.02 -0.72 -1.59
N TRP A 306 19.75 -1.16 -0.36
CA TRP A 306 18.64 -2.08 -0.13
C TRP A 306 17.26 -1.38 -0.11
N MET A 307 17.15 -0.12 0.35
CA MET A 307 15.89 0.65 0.22
C MET A 307 15.54 0.94 -1.24
N SER A 308 16.54 1.20 -2.09
CA SER A 308 16.32 1.33 -3.54
C SER A 308 16.10 -0.02 -4.23
N SER A 309 16.53 -1.11 -3.62
CA SER A 309 16.38 -2.46 -4.20
C SER A 309 14.93 -2.95 -4.24
N TYR A 310 14.05 -2.45 -3.37
CA TYR A 310 12.62 -2.79 -3.44
C TYR A 310 11.92 -2.20 -4.66
N GLN A 311 12.44 -1.12 -5.24
CA GLN A 311 11.96 -0.56 -6.50
C GLN A 311 12.13 -1.52 -7.69
N ILE A 312 12.89 -2.59 -7.51
CA ILE A 312 13.04 -3.67 -8.50
C ILE A 312 11.70 -4.29 -8.87
N PHE A 313 10.80 -4.40 -7.89
CA PHE A 313 9.47 -4.96 -8.13
C PHE A 313 8.42 -3.92 -8.51
N SER A 314 8.78 -2.63 -8.51
CA SER A 314 7.83 -1.59 -8.89
C SER A 314 7.28 -1.84 -10.29
N ASN A 315 5.94 -1.82 -10.39
CA ASN A 315 5.18 -2.06 -11.63
C ASN A 315 5.45 -3.39 -12.33
N ILE A 316 5.96 -4.40 -11.61
CA ILE A 316 6.24 -5.71 -12.20
C ILE A 316 4.95 -6.47 -12.53
N THR A 317 3.88 -6.22 -11.76
CA THR A 317 2.55 -6.79 -11.99
C THR A 317 1.76 -6.05 -13.08
N GLY A 318 2.28 -4.95 -13.61
CA GLY A 318 1.61 -4.11 -14.62
C GLY A 318 1.37 -4.79 -15.98
N CYS A 319 1.98 -5.95 -16.23
CA CYS A 319 1.66 -6.80 -17.38
C CYS A 319 0.29 -7.49 -17.27
N PHE A 320 -0.27 -7.61 -16.05
CA PHE A 320 -1.60 -8.15 -15.82
C PHE A 320 -2.63 -7.02 -15.82
N VAL A 321 -3.45 -6.98 -16.87
CA VAL A 321 -4.48 -5.93 -16.99
C VAL A 321 -5.85 -6.44 -16.52
N PRO A 322 -6.71 -5.56 -15.98
CA PRO A 322 -8.06 -5.94 -15.57
C PRO A 322 -8.85 -6.59 -16.71
N GLY A 323 -9.60 -7.64 -16.38
CA GLY A 323 -10.44 -8.36 -17.36
C GLY A 323 -9.75 -9.49 -18.12
N MET A 324 -8.50 -9.85 -17.77
CA MET A 324 -7.85 -11.06 -18.29
C MET A 324 -8.58 -12.32 -17.82
N ASN A 325 -8.63 -13.33 -18.69
CA ASN A 325 -9.03 -14.70 -18.39
C ASN A 325 -7.79 -15.60 -18.23
N TYR A 326 -7.98 -16.86 -17.86
CA TYR A 326 -6.86 -17.79 -17.64
C TYR A 326 -5.94 -17.96 -18.85
N SER A 327 -6.50 -18.03 -20.06
CA SER A 327 -5.68 -18.18 -21.27
C SER A 327 -4.76 -16.98 -21.53
N LYS A 328 -5.25 -15.76 -21.27
CA LYS A 328 -4.42 -14.55 -21.38
C LYS A 328 -3.39 -14.44 -20.24
N ILE A 329 -3.74 -14.94 -19.05
CA ILE A 329 -2.79 -15.00 -17.92
C ILE A 329 -1.66 -15.97 -18.28
N GLU A 330 -1.94 -17.13 -18.87
CA GLU A 330 -0.95 -18.12 -19.32
C GLU A 330 0.04 -17.51 -20.33
N GLU A 331 -0.44 -16.74 -21.31
CA GLU A 331 0.40 -16.04 -22.29
C GLU A 331 1.37 -15.02 -21.66
N VAL A 332 0.95 -14.36 -20.59
CA VAL A 332 1.72 -13.29 -19.92
C VAL A 332 2.66 -13.85 -18.85
N LEU A 333 2.35 -15.02 -18.31
CA LEU A 333 3.02 -15.58 -17.14
C LEU A 333 4.50 -15.88 -17.36
N GLU A 334 4.85 -16.41 -18.54
CA GLU A 334 6.24 -16.69 -18.89
C GLU A 334 7.06 -15.41 -18.95
N LEU A 335 6.52 -14.37 -19.57
CA LEU A 335 7.15 -13.07 -19.63
C LEU A 335 7.33 -12.43 -18.23
N PHE A 336 6.32 -12.57 -17.38
CA PHE A 336 6.37 -12.13 -16.00
C PHE A 336 7.53 -12.80 -15.24
N LEU A 337 7.66 -14.12 -15.35
CA LEU A 337 8.76 -14.88 -14.73
C LEU A 337 10.14 -14.48 -15.28
N GLN A 338 10.28 -14.31 -16.58
CA GLN A 338 11.53 -13.85 -17.19
C GLN A 338 11.91 -12.46 -16.69
N THR A 339 10.93 -11.56 -16.57
CA THR A 339 11.16 -10.19 -16.08
C THR A 339 11.60 -10.19 -14.61
N ILE A 340 10.95 -11.00 -13.77
CA ILE A 340 11.34 -11.14 -12.37
C ILE A 340 12.78 -11.67 -12.27
N THR A 341 13.07 -12.76 -12.97
CA THR A 341 14.39 -13.42 -12.90
C THR A 341 15.49 -12.44 -13.31
N ARG A 342 15.33 -11.75 -14.44
CA ARG A 342 16.28 -10.73 -14.90
C ARG A 342 16.51 -9.65 -13.84
N ARG A 343 15.43 -9.08 -13.30
CA ARG A 343 15.55 -8.01 -12.29
C ARG A 343 16.20 -8.47 -10.99
N LEU A 344 15.98 -9.72 -10.58
CA LEU A 344 16.61 -10.30 -9.40
C LEU A 344 18.11 -10.53 -9.61
N GLU A 345 18.51 -11.05 -10.78
CA GLU A 345 19.91 -11.29 -11.13
C GLU A 345 20.74 -10.01 -11.25
N GLU A 346 20.20 -8.98 -11.93
CA GLU A 346 20.84 -7.68 -12.10
C GLU A 346 21.15 -6.97 -10.77
N ASN A 347 20.43 -7.30 -9.69
CA ASN A 347 20.49 -6.57 -8.43
C ASN A 347 21.02 -7.38 -7.23
N ASN A 348 21.51 -8.61 -7.43
CA ASN A 348 22.03 -9.51 -6.38
C ASN A 348 21.05 -9.66 -5.19
N PHE A 349 19.77 -9.89 -5.49
CA PHE A 349 18.68 -9.74 -4.57
C PHE A 349 18.55 -10.86 -3.53
N TYR A 350 19.18 -12.00 -3.75
CA TYR A 350 19.09 -13.21 -2.92
C TYR A 350 19.69 -13.07 -1.51
N GLU A 351 20.38 -11.98 -1.22
CA GLU A 351 21.00 -11.74 0.08
C GLU A 351 20.11 -11.00 1.08
N ILE A 352 18.87 -10.65 0.71
CA ILE A 352 17.98 -9.85 1.56
C ILE A 352 17.16 -10.75 2.49
N PRO A 353 17.27 -10.59 3.82
CA PRO A 353 16.67 -11.49 4.81
C PRO A 353 15.19 -11.82 4.64
N PRO A 354 14.27 -10.88 4.26
CA PRO A 354 12.85 -11.21 4.08
C PRO A 354 12.64 -12.28 3.03
N PHE A 355 13.46 -12.27 1.98
CA PHE A 355 13.28 -13.22 0.88
C PHE A 355 13.66 -14.63 1.27
N ARG A 356 14.68 -14.81 2.11
CA ARG A 356 15.02 -16.13 2.67
C ARG A 356 13.86 -16.73 3.46
N HIS A 357 13.22 -15.91 4.27
CA HIS A 357 12.07 -16.36 5.06
C HIS A 357 10.93 -16.87 4.18
N TYR A 358 10.58 -16.13 3.12
CA TYR A 358 9.54 -16.56 2.18
C TYR A 358 9.99 -17.75 1.33
N GLU A 359 11.26 -17.82 0.93
CA GLU A 359 11.82 -18.97 0.22
C GLU A 359 11.65 -20.25 1.01
N GLU A 360 12.07 -20.26 2.26
CA GLU A 360 11.96 -21.44 3.14
C GLU A 360 10.49 -21.81 3.40
N LYS A 361 9.62 -20.81 3.64
CA LYS A 361 8.19 -21.04 3.82
C LYS A 361 7.53 -21.62 2.57
N CYS A 362 7.80 -21.06 1.40
CA CYS A 362 7.29 -21.57 0.12
C CYS A 362 7.76 -23.00 -0.10
N ARG A 363 9.06 -23.27 0.03
CA ARG A 363 9.66 -24.59 -0.15
C ARG A 363 9.03 -25.65 0.76
N ASN A 364 8.91 -25.36 2.05
CA ASN A 364 8.35 -26.28 3.04
C ASN A 364 6.85 -26.52 2.78
N SER A 365 6.09 -25.47 2.50
CA SER A 365 4.64 -25.56 2.28
C SER A 365 4.31 -26.29 0.97
N ILE A 366 5.01 -25.98 -0.11
CA ILE A 366 4.86 -26.65 -1.41
C ILE A 366 5.15 -28.13 -1.27
N ASN A 367 6.32 -28.50 -0.72
CA ASN A 367 6.73 -29.89 -0.57
C ASN A 367 5.76 -30.67 0.31
N LYS A 368 5.29 -30.09 1.40
CA LYS A 368 4.32 -30.73 2.30
C LYS A 368 2.96 -30.93 1.63
N ILE A 369 2.41 -29.88 1.04
CA ILE A 369 1.04 -29.86 0.52
C ILE A 369 0.95 -30.62 -0.80
N LEU A 370 1.81 -30.37 -1.79
CA LEU A 370 1.75 -31.08 -3.06
C LEU A 370 2.06 -32.57 -2.91
N LYS A 371 2.97 -32.94 -1.99
CA LYS A 371 3.23 -34.35 -1.69
C LYS A 371 2.00 -35.06 -1.16
N SER A 372 1.14 -34.39 -0.39
CA SER A 372 -0.11 -34.97 0.09
C SER A 372 -1.11 -35.26 -1.02
N TYR A 373 -0.97 -34.60 -2.15
CA TYR A 373 -1.74 -34.86 -3.38
C TYR A 373 -1.00 -35.75 -4.40
N GLY A 374 0.13 -36.37 -4.01
CA GLY A 374 0.92 -37.22 -4.91
C GLY A 374 1.79 -36.50 -5.93
N TYR A 375 1.94 -35.18 -5.82
CA TYR A 375 2.71 -34.36 -6.76
C TYR A 375 4.01 -33.85 -6.15
N ARG A 376 4.97 -33.54 -7.01
CA ARG A 376 6.23 -32.90 -6.63
C ARG A 376 6.65 -31.90 -7.69
N LEU A 377 7.17 -30.78 -7.26
CA LEU A 377 7.87 -29.80 -8.08
C LEU A 377 9.37 -30.01 -7.94
N ASN A 378 10.11 -29.69 -8.99
CA ASN A 378 11.56 -29.63 -8.93
C ASN A 378 12.04 -28.31 -8.31
N GLU A 379 13.35 -28.19 -8.06
CA GLU A 379 13.93 -27.00 -7.40
C GLU A 379 13.72 -25.72 -8.19
N LEU A 380 13.77 -25.76 -9.53
CA LEU A 380 13.55 -24.59 -10.39
C LEU A 380 12.08 -24.14 -10.33
N GLU A 381 11.15 -25.08 -10.32
CA GLU A 381 9.72 -24.78 -10.22
C GLU A 381 9.35 -24.19 -8.84
N ILE A 382 9.98 -24.68 -7.78
CA ILE A 382 9.82 -24.07 -6.43
C ILE A 382 10.37 -22.66 -6.40
N ASP A 383 11.50 -22.40 -7.05
CA ASP A 383 12.09 -21.08 -7.18
C ASP A 383 11.21 -20.13 -8.01
N GLU A 384 10.62 -20.60 -9.12
CA GLU A 384 9.64 -19.82 -9.89
C GLU A 384 8.43 -19.42 -9.04
N PHE A 385 7.86 -20.37 -8.28
CA PHE A 385 6.75 -20.09 -7.38
C PHE A 385 7.11 -19.01 -6.35
N TYR A 386 8.23 -19.17 -5.70
CA TYR A 386 8.74 -18.24 -4.71
C TYR A 386 8.94 -16.83 -5.32
N LYS A 387 9.57 -16.74 -6.49
CA LYS A 387 9.79 -15.49 -7.21
C LYS A 387 8.47 -14.75 -7.51
N MET A 388 7.44 -15.47 -7.95
CA MET A 388 6.12 -14.87 -8.17
C MET A 388 5.51 -14.33 -6.88
N VAL A 389 5.61 -15.08 -5.78
CA VAL A 389 5.07 -14.64 -4.48
C VAL A 389 5.76 -13.34 -4.04
N ILE A 390 7.09 -13.30 -4.02
CA ILE A 390 7.81 -12.09 -3.58
C ILE A 390 7.59 -10.91 -4.51
N ALA A 391 7.52 -11.14 -5.83
CA ALA A 391 7.31 -10.07 -6.79
C ALA A 391 5.97 -9.35 -6.57
N VAL A 392 4.91 -10.10 -6.29
CA VAL A 392 3.59 -9.52 -6.00
C VAL A 392 3.56 -8.87 -4.62
N LEU A 393 4.16 -9.49 -3.61
CA LEU A 393 4.19 -8.95 -2.25
C LEU A 393 4.94 -7.62 -2.16
N PHE A 394 6.01 -7.47 -2.93
CA PHE A 394 6.89 -6.31 -2.88
C PHE A 394 6.68 -5.32 -4.04
N ASP A 395 5.71 -5.54 -4.92
CA ASP A 395 5.31 -4.54 -5.90
C ASP A 395 4.55 -3.39 -5.21
N GLU A 396 5.20 -2.25 -5.07
CA GLU A 396 4.63 -1.06 -4.46
C GLU A 396 3.43 -0.51 -5.26
N THR A 397 3.36 -0.82 -6.55
CA THR A 397 2.31 -0.34 -7.46
C THR A 397 1.13 -1.30 -7.54
N PHE A 398 1.17 -2.43 -6.82
CA PHE A 398 0.13 -3.44 -6.88
C PHE A 398 -1.12 -3.04 -6.08
N PHE A 399 -2.24 -2.87 -6.77
CA PHE A 399 -3.56 -2.56 -6.18
C PHE A 399 -4.60 -3.67 -6.39
N GLY A 400 -4.18 -4.81 -6.90
CA GLY A 400 -5.06 -5.88 -7.33
C GLY A 400 -5.47 -5.75 -8.79
N ALA A 401 -5.61 -6.88 -9.45
CA ALA A 401 -6.20 -6.98 -10.77
C ALA A 401 -7.49 -7.79 -10.68
N ALA A 402 -8.60 -7.19 -11.07
CA ALA A 402 -9.86 -7.91 -11.18
C ALA A 402 -9.84 -8.76 -12.45
N PHE A 403 -9.62 -10.07 -12.33
CA PHE A 403 -9.67 -10.99 -13.44
C PHE A 403 -11.12 -11.34 -13.81
N LYS A 404 -11.37 -11.52 -15.11
CA LYS A 404 -12.68 -11.96 -15.61
C LYS A 404 -12.68 -13.46 -15.86
N ILE A 405 -12.74 -14.23 -14.78
CA ILE A 405 -12.74 -15.70 -14.85
C ILE A 405 -14.18 -16.20 -14.99
N SER A 406 -14.46 -16.95 -16.04
CA SER A 406 -15.76 -17.59 -16.26
C SER A 406 -15.98 -18.76 -15.30
N GLY A 407 -17.25 -19.10 -15.03
CA GLY A 407 -17.56 -20.28 -14.20
C GLY A 407 -17.01 -21.59 -14.78
N TYR A 408 -16.95 -21.71 -16.10
CA TYR A 408 -16.34 -22.84 -16.81
C TYR A 408 -14.82 -22.93 -16.54
N GLU A 409 -14.11 -21.83 -16.68
CA GLU A 409 -12.67 -21.78 -16.39
C GLU A 409 -12.37 -22.11 -14.94
N LYS A 410 -13.13 -21.56 -13.99
CA LYS A 410 -12.99 -21.89 -12.55
C LYS A 410 -13.13 -23.41 -12.31
N LYS A 411 -14.09 -24.08 -12.96
CA LYS A 411 -14.27 -25.52 -12.83
C LYS A 411 -13.07 -26.31 -13.36
N LYS A 412 -12.58 -25.96 -14.55
CA LYS A 412 -11.40 -26.61 -15.15
C LYS A 412 -10.17 -26.54 -14.25
N TYR A 413 -9.97 -25.42 -13.54
CA TYR A 413 -8.78 -25.16 -12.73
C TYR A 413 -9.00 -25.43 -11.23
N ARG A 414 -10.21 -25.83 -10.78
CA ARG A 414 -10.59 -25.94 -9.37
C ARG A 414 -9.64 -26.79 -8.52
N LYS A 415 -9.14 -27.92 -9.06
CA LYS A 415 -8.20 -28.79 -8.35
C LYS A 415 -6.90 -28.07 -8.00
N TYR A 416 -6.41 -27.27 -8.93
CA TYR A 416 -5.21 -26.44 -8.75
C TYR A 416 -5.48 -25.27 -7.80
N GLU A 417 -6.66 -24.64 -7.89
CA GLU A 417 -7.08 -23.58 -6.96
C GLU A 417 -7.06 -24.05 -5.52
N VAL A 418 -7.56 -25.26 -5.23
CA VAL A 418 -7.58 -25.84 -3.89
C VAL A 418 -6.16 -26.05 -3.37
N MET A 419 -5.26 -26.62 -4.19
CA MET A 419 -3.86 -26.84 -3.80
C MET A 419 -3.15 -25.51 -3.53
N ILE A 420 -3.30 -24.53 -4.41
CA ILE A 420 -2.70 -23.20 -4.27
C ILE A 420 -3.27 -22.46 -3.05
N SER A 421 -4.59 -22.50 -2.84
CA SER A 421 -5.21 -21.88 -1.66
C SER A 421 -4.57 -22.39 -0.37
N ARG A 422 -4.37 -23.70 -0.23
CA ARG A 422 -3.73 -24.29 0.95
C ARG A 422 -2.26 -23.91 1.10
N ILE A 423 -1.54 -23.82 -0.02
CA ILE A 423 -0.15 -23.36 0.00
C ILE A 423 -0.10 -21.91 0.45
N LEU A 424 -0.97 -21.06 -0.10
CA LEU A 424 -1.03 -19.64 0.26
C LEU A 424 -1.47 -19.44 1.73
N ASP A 425 -2.39 -20.24 2.25
CA ASP A 425 -2.77 -20.22 3.68
C ASP A 425 -1.57 -20.50 4.60
N ALA A 426 -0.66 -21.34 4.17
CA ALA A 426 0.55 -21.65 4.92
C ALA A 426 1.69 -20.63 4.72
N VAL A 427 1.73 -19.96 3.56
CA VAL A 427 2.79 -18.99 3.21
C VAL A 427 2.40 -17.58 3.62
N LEU A 428 1.15 -17.18 3.36
CA LEU A 428 0.63 -15.85 3.61
C LEU A 428 -0.14 -15.86 4.94
N GLU A 429 0.43 -15.22 5.96
CA GLU A 429 -0.26 -14.94 7.22
C GLU A 429 -0.73 -13.47 7.18
N ASP A 430 -2.03 -13.20 7.35
CA ASP A 430 -2.64 -11.86 7.46
C ASP A 430 -2.38 -10.91 6.26
N TYR A 431 -2.72 -11.33 5.05
CA TYR A 431 -2.61 -10.50 3.85
C TYR A 431 -3.97 -9.96 3.39
N ASN A 432 -3.90 -8.81 2.67
CA ASN A 432 -5.03 -8.23 1.97
C ASN A 432 -5.62 -9.24 0.98
N ASP A 433 -6.95 -9.39 1.00
CA ASP A 433 -7.70 -10.32 0.14
C ASP A 433 -7.37 -10.16 -1.35
N ASN A 434 -7.12 -8.93 -1.82
CA ASN A 434 -6.75 -8.65 -3.20
C ASN A 434 -5.41 -9.29 -3.61
N VAL A 435 -4.39 -9.24 -2.74
CA VAL A 435 -3.08 -9.87 -2.99
C VAL A 435 -3.24 -11.39 -3.05
N ARG A 436 -4.01 -11.93 -2.13
CA ARG A 436 -4.28 -13.36 -2.05
C ARG A 436 -5.03 -13.85 -3.29
N GLU A 437 -6.10 -13.17 -3.69
CA GLU A 437 -6.89 -13.52 -4.87
C GLU A 437 -6.05 -13.46 -6.15
N PHE A 438 -5.23 -12.44 -6.29
CA PHE A 438 -4.32 -12.29 -7.41
C PHE A 438 -3.31 -13.44 -7.47
N LEU A 439 -2.57 -13.68 -6.38
CA LEU A 439 -1.61 -14.79 -6.28
C LEU A 439 -2.28 -16.14 -6.51
N GLN A 440 -3.44 -16.37 -5.93
CA GLN A 440 -4.20 -17.60 -6.14
C GLN A 440 -4.47 -17.82 -7.62
N THR A 441 -4.89 -16.79 -8.33
CA THR A 441 -5.24 -16.87 -9.75
C THR A 441 -4.02 -17.17 -10.63
N ILE A 442 -2.94 -16.38 -10.51
CA ILE A 442 -1.75 -16.58 -11.36
C ILE A 442 -1.03 -17.89 -11.06
N LEU A 443 -0.91 -18.26 -9.78
CA LEU A 443 -0.27 -19.52 -9.37
C LEU A 443 -1.12 -20.75 -9.73
N THR A 444 -2.44 -20.63 -9.79
CA THR A 444 -3.32 -21.69 -10.29
C THR A 444 -3.04 -21.99 -11.75
N VAL A 445 -2.93 -20.97 -12.59
CA VAL A 445 -2.57 -21.12 -14.00
C VAL A 445 -1.19 -21.74 -14.14
N TRP A 446 -0.21 -21.19 -13.42
CA TRP A 446 1.15 -21.70 -13.41
C TRP A 446 1.22 -23.17 -12.99
N LEU A 447 0.56 -23.55 -11.90
CA LEU A 447 0.57 -24.93 -11.41
C LEU A 447 -0.07 -25.89 -12.42
N SER A 448 -1.11 -25.47 -13.13
CA SER A 448 -1.79 -26.30 -14.13
C SER A 448 -0.90 -26.66 -15.34
N ASP A 449 0.10 -25.84 -15.63
CA ASP A 449 1.12 -26.14 -16.63
C ASP A 449 2.17 -27.14 -16.11
N LYS A 450 2.61 -26.99 -14.87
CA LYS A 450 3.67 -27.84 -14.27
C LYS A 450 3.15 -29.21 -13.84
N VAL A 451 1.92 -29.28 -13.34
CA VAL A 451 1.34 -30.50 -12.77
C VAL A 451 0.09 -30.91 -13.54
N LYS A 452 0.10 -32.08 -14.18
CA LYS A 452 -1.11 -32.62 -14.82
C LYS A 452 -1.83 -33.55 -13.86
N VAL A 453 -2.93 -33.09 -13.31
CA VAL A 453 -3.78 -33.87 -12.42
C VAL A 453 -4.48 -34.95 -13.23
N LYS A 454 -4.20 -36.21 -12.94
CA LYS A 454 -4.68 -37.35 -13.71
C LYS A 454 -6.00 -37.95 -13.19
N SER A 455 -6.35 -37.67 -11.94
CA SER A 455 -7.47 -38.31 -11.29
C SER A 455 -8.79 -37.64 -11.56
N LYS A 456 -9.82 -38.45 -11.77
CA LYS A 456 -11.21 -38.00 -11.77
C LYS A 456 -11.69 -37.84 -10.33
N ILE A 457 -12.57 -36.87 -10.07
CA ILE A 457 -13.25 -36.77 -8.79
C ILE A 457 -14.24 -37.95 -8.70
N ASN A 458 -14.07 -38.81 -7.71
CA ASN A 458 -14.88 -40.01 -7.55
C ASN A 458 -15.91 -39.91 -6.40
N ALA A 459 -15.78 -38.88 -5.55
CA ALA A 459 -16.70 -38.71 -4.43
C ALA A 459 -16.81 -37.25 -3.96
N LEU A 460 -17.97 -36.90 -3.44
CA LEU A 460 -18.25 -35.60 -2.83
C LEU A 460 -18.45 -35.79 -1.31
N ILE A 461 -17.81 -34.96 -0.51
CA ILE A 461 -18.00 -34.87 0.92
C ILE A 461 -18.80 -33.59 1.22
N LEU A 462 -19.97 -33.77 1.84
CA LEU A 462 -20.90 -32.71 2.20
C LEU A 462 -21.06 -32.74 3.72
N MET A 463 -20.73 -31.63 4.38
CA MET A 463 -20.86 -31.54 5.85
C MET A 463 -21.30 -30.16 6.28
N HIS A 464 -22.07 -30.11 7.38
CA HIS A 464 -22.37 -28.89 8.09
C HIS A 464 -21.12 -28.34 8.81
N GLY A 465 -20.87 -27.05 8.69
CA GLY A 465 -19.75 -26.33 9.29
C GLY A 465 -19.02 -25.48 8.26
N GLU A 466 -18.25 -24.51 8.71
CA GLU A 466 -17.53 -23.57 7.82
C GLU A 466 -16.37 -24.25 7.06
N HIS A 467 -15.78 -25.31 7.64
CA HIS A 467 -14.60 -25.99 7.07
C HIS A 467 -14.61 -27.53 7.29
N SER A 468 -15.73 -28.10 7.66
CA SER A 468 -15.78 -29.50 8.07
C SER A 468 -15.59 -30.48 6.90
N ALA A 469 -16.29 -30.24 5.79
CA ALA A 469 -16.17 -31.04 4.58
C ALA A 469 -14.79 -30.87 3.93
N SER A 470 -14.32 -29.64 3.84
CA SER A 470 -13.01 -29.30 3.28
C SER A 470 -11.87 -29.96 4.05
N SER A 471 -11.93 -29.95 5.38
CA SER A 471 -10.92 -30.62 6.22
C SER A 471 -10.91 -32.12 6.04
N MET A 472 -12.10 -32.76 5.95
CA MET A 472 -12.22 -34.20 5.78
C MET A 472 -11.80 -34.64 4.37
N ALA A 473 -12.24 -33.94 3.33
CA ALA A 473 -11.81 -34.25 1.96
C ALA A 473 -10.30 -34.09 1.80
N SER A 474 -9.74 -33.09 2.44
CA SER A 474 -8.31 -32.86 2.47
C SER A 474 -7.54 -34.01 3.10
N LEU A 475 -7.99 -34.48 4.27
CA LEU A 475 -7.36 -35.61 4.95
C LEU A 475 -7.49 -36.88 4.12
N ALA A 476 -8.67 -37.13 3.52
CA ALA A 476 -8.91 -38.30 2.67
C ALA A 476 -8.01 -38.27 1.41
N ASN A 477 -7.91 -37.14 0.74
CA ASN A 477 -7.02 -36.96 -0.41
C ASN A 477 -5.54 -37.14 -0.02
N GLU A 478 -5.14 -36.64 1.15
CA GLU A 478 -3.79 -36.85 1.69
C GLU A 478 -3.48 -38.32 1.95
N MET A 479 -4.42 -39.06 2.53
CA MET A 479 -4.25 -40.49 2.80
C MET A 479 -4.15 -41.34 1.52
N ILE A 480 -4.86 -40.92 0.47
CA ILE A 480 -4.86 -41.60 -0.83
C ILE A 480 -3.66 -41.18 -1.67
N GLY A 481 -3.12 -39.99 -1.42
CA GLY A 481 -2.05 -39.38 -2.22
C GLY A 481 -2.52 -38.87 -3.59
N ASP A 482 -3.83 -38.60 -3.75
CA ASP A 482 -4.42 -38.07 -4.96
C ASP A 482 -5.69 -37.27 -4.66
N TYR A 483 -6.12 -36.39 -5.60
CA TYR A 483 -7.33 -35.58 -5.46
C TYR A 483 -8.56 -36.33 -5.96
N VAL A 484 -9.19 -37.09 -5.08
CA VAL A 484 -10.32 -37.97 -5.37
C VAL A 484 -11.62 -37.45 -4.78
N TYR A 485 -11.52 -36.73 -3.67
CA TYR A 485 -12.66 -36.18 -2.94
C TYR A 485 -12.76 -34.69 -3.12
N GLU A 486 -13.92 -34.20 -3.52
CA GLU A 486 -14.31 -32.78 -3.50
C GLU A 486 -15.17 -32.50 -2.28
N ALA A 487 -15.10 -31.29 -1.73
CA ALA A 487 -15.80 -30.91 -0.52
C ALA A 487 -16.78 -29.75 -0.74
N PHE A 488 -17.92 -29.83 -0.06
CA PHE A 488 -18.88 -28.74 0.06
C PHE A 488 -19.18 -28.50 1.55
N ASP A 489 -18.63 -27.42 2.07
CA ASP A 489 -18.94 -26.92 3.40
C ASP A 489 -20.30 -26.22 3.38
N MET A 490 -21.12 -26.52 4.37
CA MET A 490 -22.44 -25.92 4.56
C MET A 490 -22.45 -25.11 5.85
N PRO A 491 -22.25 -23.80 5.82
CA PRO A 491 -22.43 -22.94 6.98
C PRO A 491 -23.81 -23.12 7.60
N ILE A 492 -23.92 -23.03 8.91
CA ILE A 492 -25.17 -23.29 9.67
C ILE A 492 -26.35 -22.43 9.17
N GLN A 493 -26.05 -21.31 8.52
CA GLN A 493 -27.04 -20.35 8.01
C GLN A 493 -27.57 -20.66 6.60
N VAL A 494 -27.00 -21.66 5.90
CA VAL A 494 -27.37 -22.02 4.52
C VAL A 494 -28.41 -23.16 4.57
N HIS A 495 -29.52 -22.98 3.87
CA HIS A 495 -30.54 -24.02 3.76
C HIS A 495 -30.06 -25.19 2.90
N THR A 496 -30.42 -26.40 3.29
CA THR A 496 -30.04 -27.65 2.59
C THR A 496 -30.46 -27.65 1.12
N GLU A 497 -31.57 -27.00 0.79
CA GLU A 497 -32.08 -26.87 -0.58
C GLU A 497 -31.12 -26.10 -1.50
N ASP A 498 -30.51 -25.04 -1.01
CA ASP A 498 -29.52 -24.25 -1.76
C ASP A 498 -28.24 -25.03 -2.03
N LEU A 499 -27.86 -25.90 -1.09
CA LEU A 499 -26.71 -26.78 -1.27
C LEU A 499 -27.00 -27.86 -2.32
N ILE A 500 -28.20 -28.46 -2.29
CA ILE A 500 -28.60 -29.48 -3.27
C ILE A 500 -28.55 -28.90 -4.69
N VAL A 501 -28.98 -27.66 -4.89
CA VAL A 501 -28.89 -26.98 -6.18
C VAL A 501 -27.43 -26.83 -6.61
N LYS A 502 -26.56 -26.34 -5.74
CA LYS A 502 -25.12 -26.19 -6.02
C LYS A 502 -24.42 -27.51 -6.34
N VAL A 503 -24.75 -28.56 -5.59
CA VAL A 503 -24.18 -29.90 -5.82
C VAL A 503 -24.69 -30.51 -7.12
N ASN A 504 -25.98 -30.38 -7.43
CA ASN A 504 -26.56 -30.85 -8.66
C ASN A 504 -25.97 -30.12 -9.89
N ASP A 505 -25.81 -28.81 -9.79
CA ASP A 505 -25.16 -28.03 -10.84
C ASP A 505 -23.70 -28.47 -11.03
N TYR A 506 -23.00 -28.71 -9.94
CA TYR A 506 -21.62 -29.21 -9.97
C TYR A 506 -21.51 -30.61 -10.60
N VAL A 507 -22.39 -31.54 -10.22
CA VAL A 507 -22.41 -32.92 -10.76
C VAL A 507 -22.75 -32.90 -12.25
N ARG A 508 -23.78 -32.17 -12.67
CA ARG A 508 -24.15 -32.02 -14.10
C ARG A 508 -23.00 -31.48 -14.93
N ASP A 509 -22.23 -30.56 -14.38
CA ASP A 509 -21.11 -29.96 -15.10
C ASP A 509 -19.90 -30.90 -15.22
N ILE A 510 -19.70 -31.78 -14.25
CA ILE A 510 -18.70 -32.87 -14.36
C ILE A 510 -19.11 -33.85 -15.44
N GLU A 511 -20.38 -34.30 -15.44
CA GLU A 511 -20.92 -35.22 -16.43
C GLU A 511 -20.85 -34.68 -17.87
N THR A 512 -21.11 -33.39 -18.08
CA THR A 512 -21.08 -32.77 -19.40
C THR A 512 -19.68 -32.50 -19.95
N ASN A 513 -18.68 -32.29 -19.10
CA ASN A 513 -17.34 -31.87 -19.51
C ASN A 513 -16.28 -32.99 -19.47
N GLU A 514 -16.49 -34.08 -18.74
CA GLU A 514 -15.52 -35.18 -18.64
C GLU A 514 -15.91 -36.44 -19.45
N GLY A 515 -17.04 -36.41 -20.18
CA GLY A 515 -17.46 -37.49 -21.08
C GLY A 515 -17.57 -38.84 -20.34
N LEU A 516 -18.48 -38.93 -19.37
CA LEU A 516 -18.91 -40.20 -18.82
C LEU A 516 -19.83 -40.90 -19.80
#